data_74fade25f2d9e2179d225f8c0810ba09
#
_entry.id   74fade25f2d9e2179d225f8c0810ba09
#
_cell.length_a   1.000
_cell.length_b   1.000
_cell.length_c   1.000
_cell.angle_alpha   90.00
_cell.angle_beta   90.00
_cell.angle_gamma   90.00
#
_symmetry.space_group_name_H-M   'P 1'
#
loop_
_entity.id
_entity.type
_entity.pdbx_description
1 polymer ?
#
loop_
_entity_poly.entity_id
_entity_poly.type
_entity_poly.pdbx_seq_one_letter_code
_entity_poly.pdbx_strand_id
1 'polypeptide(L)'
;MQVWPGSAYPLGATYDGMGTNFSLFSEVADGVELCLSDRAGRETKILLPEVDGFVWHGYLPGVGPGQRYGYRVHGPYDRAAGLRCNPTKLLMDPYAKAIDGTVDWHPSLFSYDFDYPDDRNNQDSAPFVPKAVVINPYFDWGTDRQPNRPYSETVIYESHVKGLTFLSKAIPLEMRGTYAGVSHPVMIDHLQRLGVTAIELMPVHQFIHDHSLRQRGLRNYWGYNTIGFFAPHNAYSASGQRGQQVQEFKIMVKALHEAGIEVILDVVYNHTAEGNHFGPTLSMRGTACRA
;
A
#
# COMPACT_ATOMS: atom_id res chain seq x y z
N MET A 1 14.86 7.80 20.74
CA MET A 1 15.21 6.53 20.04
C MET A 1 16.51 6.80 19.32
N GLN A 2 17.44 5.84 19.31
CA GLN A 2 18.71 6.00 18.59
C GLN A 2 18.47 5.79 17.10
N VAL A 3 18.99 6.68 16.26
CA VAL A 3 18.97 6.58 14.80
C VAL A 3 20.41 6.47 14.35
N TRP A 4 20.67 5.52 13.47
CA TRP A 4 21.98 5.34 12.84
C TRP A 4 21.94 5.82 11.38
N PRO A 5 23.08 6.12 10.76
CA PRO A 5 23.17 6.28 9.34
C PRO A 5 22.54 5.06 8.64
N GLY A 6 21.69 5.33 7.69
CA GLY A 6 21.01 4.28 6.93
C GLY A 6 21.61 4.11 5.54
N SER A 7 20.82 3.53 4.64
CA SER A 7 21.13 3.41 3.23
C SER A 7 20.04 4.10 2.41
N ALA A 8 20.44 4.84 1.36
CA ALA A 8 19.49 5.51 0.47
C ALA A 8 18.61 4.49 -0.27
N TYR A 9 19.10 3.29 -0.54
CA TYR A 9 18.37 2.25 -1.27
C TYR A 9 18.38 0.92 -0.53
N PRO A 10 17.31 0.09 -0.74
CA PRO A 10 16.10 0.37 -1.52
C PRO A 10 15.18 1.36 -0.84
N LEU A 11 14.34 2.08 -1.62
CA LEU A 11 13.34 3.01 -1.11
C LEU A 11 12.26 2.27 -0.29
N GLY A 12 11.69 2.99 0.69
CA GLY A 12 10.72 2.43 1.64
C GLY A 12 11.37 1.86 2.91
N ALA A 13 10.63 1.04 3.63
CA ALA A 13 11.10 0.36 4.83
C ALA A 13 11.70 -1.01 4.50
N THR A 14 12.95 -1.25 4.93
CA THR A 14 13.65 -2.51 4.72
C THR A 14 14.13 -3.06 6.06
N TYR A 15 13.52 -4.17 6.48
CA TYR A 15 13.88 -4.91 7.69
C TYR A 15 14.96 -5.94 7.39
N ASP A 16 16.02 -6.00 8.22
CA ASP A 16 17.19 -6.89 8.04
C ASP A 16 17.35 -7.95 9.14
N GLY A 17 16.40 -8.02 10.07
CA GLY A 17 16.45 -8.93 11.23
C GLY A 17 16.87 -8.26 12.54
N MET A 18 17.58 -7.13 12.50
CA MET A 18 18.04 -6.41 13.68
C MET A 18 17.39 -5.03 13.84
N GLY A 19 16.91 -4.47 12.75
CA GLY A 19 16.25 -3.17 12.69
C GLY A 19 15.67 -2.90 11.32
N THR A 20 15.28 -1.66 11.09
CA THR A 20 14.67 -1.25 9.83
C THR A 20 15.34 0.01 9.29
N ASN A 21 15.77 -0.07 8.03
CA ASN A 21 16.15 1.09 7.25
C ASN A 21 14.91 1.74 6.64
N PHE A 22 14.78 3.05 6.82
CA PHE A 22 13.72 3.86 6.23
C PHE A 22 14.34 4.81 5.21
N SER A 23 13.73 4.90 4.03
CA SER A 23 14.27 5.67 2.91
C SER A 23 13.13 6.27 2.10
N LEU A 24 13.15 7.61 1.93
CA LEU A 24 12.14 8.39 1.22
C LEU A 24 12.79 9.36 0.25
N PHE A 25 12.41 9.31 -1.03
CA PHE A 25 12.80 10.32 -2.01
C PHE A 25 11.93 11.57 -1.88
N SER A 26 12.57 12.73 -1.79
CA SER A 26 11.94 14.04 -1.92
C SER A 26 12.95 15.10 -2.34
N GLU A 27 12.80 15.59 -3.57
CA GLU A 27 13.67 16.60 -4.17
C GLU A 27 13.51 17.98 -3.50
N VAL A 28 12.35 18.22 -2.85
CA VAL A 28 11.96 19.54 -2.34
C VAL A 28 11.95 19.64 -0.84
N ALA A 29 12.17 18.54 -0.14
CA ALA A 29 12.16 18.57 1.29
C ALA A 29 13.37 19.31 1.86
N ASP A 30 13.10 20.14 2.88
CA ASP A 30 14.12 20.73 3.77
C ASP A 30 14.38 19.82 4.98
N GLY A 31 13.48 18.85 5.23
CA GLY A 31 13.56 17.87 6.30
C GLY A 31 12.44 16.84 6.22
N VAL A 32 12.73 15.62 6.64
CA VAL A 32 11.76 14.51 6.68
C VAL A 32 11.72 13.93 8.08
N GLU A 33 10.53 13.94 8.70
CA GLU A 33 10.26 13.22 9.94
C GLU A 33 9.65 11.85 9.62
N LEU A 34 10.30 10.80 10.10
CA LEU A 34 9.70 9.48 10.22
C LEU A 34 8.81 9.46 11.46
N CYS A 35 7.54 9.10 11.29
CA CYS A 35 6.55 9.02 12.36
C CYS A 35 6.21 7.56 12.65
N LEU A 36 6.67 7.03 13.78
CA LEU A 36 6.32 5.68 14.24
C LEU A 36 5.05 5.76 15.09
N SER A 37 4.03 4.98 14.75
CA SER A 37 2.77 4.93 15.49
C SER A 37 2.72 3.73 16.44
N ASP A 38 2.40 3.97 17.71
CA ASP A 38 2.13 2.91 18.68
C ASP A 38 0.72 2.29 18.50
N ARG A 39 0.35 1.33 19.37
CA ARG A 39 -0.97 0.69 19.31
C ARG A 39 -2.13 1.66 19.57
N ALA A 40 -1.90 2.72 20.32
CA ALA A 40 -2.88 3.75 20.64
C ALA A 40 -2.95 4.86 19.56
N GLY A 41 -2.12 4.79 18.51
CA GLY A 41 -2.05 5.80 17.45
C GLY A 41 -1.18 7.00 17.79
N ARG A 42 -0.44 6.98 18.92
CA ARG A 42 0.47 8.09 19.29
C ARG A 42 1.73 8.00 18.42
N GLU A 43 2.18 9.16 17.93
CA GLU A 43 3.35 9.27 17.07
C GLU A 43 4.62 9.54 17.89
N THR A 44 5.69 8.80 17.56
CA THR A 44 7.06 9.18 17.89
C THR A 44 7.70 9.70 16.61
N LYS A 45 8.08 10.98 16.60
CA LYS A 45 8.68 11.65 15.44
C LYS A 45 10.19 11.60 15.52
N ILE A 46 10.81 11.26 14.41
CA ILE A 46 12.26 11.07 14.29
C ILE A 46 12.71 11.76 13.01
N LEU A 47 13.53 12.80 13.13
CA LEU A 47 14.12 13.43 11.94
C LEU A 47 15.12 12.44 11.30
N LEU A 48 14.97 12.19 9.99
CA LEU A 48 15.93 11.38 9.25
C LEU A 48 17.24 12.16 9.10
N PRO A 49 18.39 11.59 9.55
CA PRO A 49 19.63 12.34 9.69
C PRO A 49 20.41 12.50 8.39
N GLU A 50 20.20 11.61 7.43
CA GLU A 50 21.03 11.51 6.22
C GLU A 50 20.22 11.79 4.98
N VAL A 51 20.87 12.42 3.98
CA VAL A 51 20.32 12.64 2.65
C VAL A 51 21.39 12.37 1.59
N ASP A 52 21.06 11.54 0.61
CA ASP A 52 21.93 11.20 -0.52
C ASP A 52 21.10 11.25 -1.82
N GLY A 53 21.44 12.16 -2.74
CA GLY A 53 20.72 12.33 -3.99
C GLY A 53 19.20 12.57 -3.81
N PHE A 54 18.81 13.44 -2.87
CA PHE A 54 17.42 13.74 -2.48
C PHE A 54 16.69 12.58 -1.80
N VAL A 55 17.40 11.52 -1.41
CA VAL A 55 16.84 10.40 -0.65
C VAL A 55 17.17 10.59 0.82
N TRP A 56 16.14 10.84 1.61
CA TRP A 56 16.23 10.97 3.07
C TRP A 56 16.18 9.59 3.71
N HIS A 57 17.16 9.26 4.56
CA HIS A 57 17.24 7.93 5.13
C HIS A 57 17.80 7.89 6.56
N GLY A 58 17.51 6.77 7.23
CA GLY A 58 18.00 6.46 8.55
C GLY A 58 17.67 5.03 8.94
N TYR A 59 18.56 4.41 9.74
CA TYR A 59 18.37 3.07 10.26
C TYR A 59 17.96 3.11 11.73
N LEU A 60 16.92 2.38 12.09
CA LEU A 60 16.40 2.29 13.46
C LEU A 60 16.60 0.88 14.01
N PRO A 61 17.58 0.68 14.91
CA PRO A 61 17.77 -0.60 15.59
C PRO A 61 16.53 -0.99 16.40
N GLY A 62 16.18 -2.29 16.35
CA GLY A 62 15.08 -2.85 17.13
C GLY A 62 13.68 -2.53 16.60
N VAL A 63 13.53 -1.73 15.54
CA VAL A 63 12.26 -1.54 14.85
C VAL A 63 12.05 -2.70 13.89
N GLY A 64 10.95 -3.43 14.03
CA GLY A 64 10.71 -4.66 13.28
C GLY A 64 9.30 -4.78 12.70
N PRO A 65 8.98 -5.95 12.12
CA PRO A 65 7.71 -6.22 11.46
C PRO A 65 6.51 -5.95 12.34
N GLY A 66 5.45 -5.37 11.75
CA GLY A 66 4.24 -4.92 12.42
C GLY A 66 4.30 -3.48 12.95
N GLN A 67 5.48 -2.83 12.92
CA GLN A 67 5.58 -1.40 13.23
C GLN A 67 4.86 -0.58 12.17
N ARG A 68 3.92 0.27 12.60
CA ARG A 68 3.21 1.23 11.76
C ARG A 68 4.02 2.52 11.66
N TYR A 69 4.08 3.09 10.46
CA TYR A 69 4.81 4.33 10.23
C TYR A 69 4.20 5.17 9.11
N GLY A 70 4.67 6.40 9.00
CA GLY A 70 4.44 7.32 7.90
C GLY A 70 5.49 8.43 7.96
N TYR A 71 5.35 9.41 7.08
CA TYR A 71 6.30 10.52 6.99
C TYR A 71 5.60 11.86 7.12
N ARG A 72 6.31 12.86 7.66
CA ARG A 72 5.95 14.26 7.59
C ARG A 72 7.09 15.01 6.92
N VAL A 73 6.76 15.76 5.87
CA VAL A 73 7.76 16.42 5.03
C VAL A 73 7.70 17.92 5.27
N HIS A 74 8.84 18.49 5.66
CA HIS A 74 9.08 19.91 5.77
C HIS A 74 9.66 20.43 4.46
N GLY A 75 9.25 21.62 4.04
CA GLY A 75 9.72 22.22 2.79
C GLY A 75 8.75 23.30 2.29
N PRO A 76 8.94 23.76 1.06
CA PRO A 76 8.17 24.84 0.49
C PRO A 76 6.70 24.46 0.25
N TYR A 77 5.82 25.45 0.37
CA TYR A 77 4.41 25.33 0.05
C TYR A 77 4.04 26.47 -0.92
N ASP A 78 3.90 26.13 -2.18
CA ASP A 78 3.45 27.01 -3.25
C ASP A 78 2.60 26.18 -4.23
N ARG A 79 1.29 26.36 -4.17
CA ARG A 79 0.35 25.59 -4.99
C ARG A 79 0.51 25.86 -6.49
N ALA A 80 0.86 27.08 -6.87
CA ALA A 80 1.04 27.45 -8.27
C ALA A 80 2.27 26.76 -8.88
N ALA A 81 3.33 26.60 -8.06
CA ALA A 81 4.52 25.84 -8.45
C ALA A 81 4.40 24.33 -8.25
N GLY A 82 3.25 23.83 -7.73
CA GLY A 82 3.05 22.40 -7.43
C GLY A 82 3.68 21.94 -6.11
N LEU A 83 4.26 22.84 -5.31
CA LEU A 83 4.92 22.56 -4.04
C LEU A 83 3.89 22.43 -2.92
N ARG A 84 3.89 21.31 -2.21
CA ARG A 84 2.84 21.01 -1.23
C ARG A 84 3.36 20.39 0.07
N CYS A 85 4.60 20.70 0.46
CA CYS A 85 5.13 20.25 1.73
C CYS A 85 4.32 20.85 2.89
N ASN A 86 3.75 19.97 3.69
CA ASN A 86 2.97 20.36 4.86
C ASN A 86 3.16 19.33 5.97
N PRO A 87 3.97 19.63 7.02
CA PRO A 87 4.28 18.68 8.08
C PRO A 87 3.08 18.31 8.96
N THR A 88 1.95 18.99 8.82
CA THR A 88 0.71 18.58 9.48
C THR A 88 0.02 17.40 8.73
N LYS A 89 0.46 17.07 7.53
CA LYS A 89 -0.04 15.93 6.77
C LYS A 89 0.87 14.72 7.00
N LEU A 90 0.30 13.68 7.62
CA LEU A 90 0.97 12.40 7.67
C LEU A 90 0.86 11.73 6.30
N LEU A 91 1.98 11.37 5.70
CA LEU A 91 2.04 10.73 4.39
C LEU A 91 2.30 9.24 4.54
N MET A 92 1.57 8.44 3.80
CA MET A 92 1.93 7.05 3.58
C MET A 92 3.21 6.97 2.75
N ASP A 93 4.05 6.02 3.08
CA ASP A 93 5.22 5.72 2.27
C ASP A 93 4.80 5.26 0.86
N PRO A 94 5.23 5.94 -0.21
CA PRO A 94 4.94 5.52 -1.59
C PRO A 94 5.44 4.11 -1.91
N TYR A 95 6.47 3.64 -1.20
CA TYR A 95 7.09 2.33 -1.37
C TYR A 95 6.67 1.31 -0.30
N ALA A 96 5.63 1.62 0.47
CA ALA A 96 5.10 0.71 1.47
C ALA A 96 4.70 -0.64 0.87
N LYS A 97 5.14 -1.72 1.49
CA LYS A 97 4.82 -3.12 1.09
C LYS A 97 3.59 -3.67 1.81
N ALA A 98 3.13 -2.99 2.85
CA ALA A 98 1.86 -3.28 3.54
C ALA A 98 1.29 -1.99 4.13
N ILE A 99 -0.03 -1.91 4.18
CA ILE A 99 -0.77 -0.75 4.70
C ILE A 99 -1.83 -1.26 5.69
N ASP A 100 -1.87 -0.67 6.89
CA ASP A 100 -2.87 -0.93 7.95
C ASP A 100 -3.89 0.19 7.98
N GLY A 101 -5.18 -0.18 7.94
CA GLY A 101 -6.30 0.75 7.96
C GLY A 101 -6.78 1.21 6.58
N THR A 102 -7.64 2.21 6.59
CA THR A 102 -8.26 2.82 5.39
C THR A 102 -8.26 4.33 5.54
N VAL A 103 -8.39 5.06 4.44
CA VAL A 103 -8.61 6.51 4.48
C VAL A 103 -9.99 6.79 5.07
N ASP A 104 -10.03 7.62 6.11
CA ASP A 104 -11.26 8.18 6.65
C ASP A 104 -11.39 9.63 6.18
N TRP A 105 -12.38 9.88 5.32
CA TRP A 105 -12.49 11.16 4.62
C TRP A 105 -12.79 12.30 5.58
N HIS A 106 -11.84 13.22 5.70
CA HIS A 106 -11.91 14.40 6.57
C HIS A 106 -11.22 15.60 5.91
N PRO A 107 -11.64 16.85 6.15
CA PRO A 107 -10.99 18.05 5.61
C PRO A 107 -9.48 18.15 5.88
N SER A 108 -9.02 17.60 7.00
CA SER A 108 -7.57 17.58 7.33
C SER A 108 -6.70 16.79 6.36
N LEU A 109 -7.28 15.93 5.51
CA LEU A 109 -6.54 15.21 4.46
C LEU A 109 -6.02 16.13 3.34
N PHE A 110 -6.59 17.32 3.22
CA PHE A 110 -6.24 18.28 2.19
C PHE A 110 -5.20 19.27 2.73
N SER A 111 -4.19 19.58 1.94
CA SER A 111 -3.12 20.50 2.33
C SER A 111 -3.53 21.97 2.28
N TYR A 112 -4.67 22.27 1.68
CA TYR A 112 -5.22 23.62 1.51
C TYR A 112 -6.52 23.78 2.29
N ASP A 113 -6.88 25.03 2.61
CA ASP A 113 -8.17 25.38 3.20
C ASP A 113 -9.26 25.46 2.12
N PHE A 114 -10.48 24.95 2.39
CA PHE A 114 -11.55 24.97 1.39
C PHE A 114 -12.16 26.34 1.16
N ASP A 115 -12.18 27.17 2.19
CA ASP A 115 -12.71 28.55 2.10
C ASP A 115 -11.68 29.50 1.51
N TYR A 116 -10.38 29.23 1.79
CA TYR A 116 -9.24 30.01 1.30
C TYR A 116 -8.21 29.07 0.66
N PRO A 117 -8.42 28.66 -0.62
CA PRO A 117 -7.61 27.59 -1.23
C PRO A 117 -6.11 27.88 -1.39
N ASP A 118 -5.69 29.14 -1.28
CA ASP A 118 -4.26 29.51 -1.27
C ASP A 118 -3.62 29.35 0.11
N ASP A 119 -4.42 29.27 1.16
CA ASP A 119 -3.95 29.07 2.51
C ASP A 119 -3.68 27.59 2.82
N ARG A 120 -2.66 27.37 3.66
CA ARG A 120 -2.30 26.03 4.12
C ARG A 120 -3.28 25.56 5.20
N ASN A 121 -3.86 24.38 5.01
CA ASN A 121 -4.62 23.71 6.06
C ASN A 121 -3.67 23.06 7.08
N ASN A 122 -3.66 23.59 8.31
CA ASN A 122 -2.77 23.17 9.40
C ASN A 122 -3.39 22.11 10.33
N GLN A 123 -4.56 21.55 10.01
CA GLN A 123 -5.14 20.44 10.77
C GLN A 123 -4.32 19.16 10.59
N ASP A 124 -4.10 18.42 11.66
CA ASP A 124 -3.38 17.15 11.61
C ASP A 124 -4.19 16.06 10.90
N SER A 125 -3.61 15.45 9.86
CA SER A 125 -4.25 14.36 9.10
C SER A 125 -4.04 12.97 9.69
N ALA A 126 -3.13 12.80 10.64
CA ALA A 126 -2.71 11.49 11.13
C ALA A 126 -3.86 10.58 11.61
N PRO A 127 -4.92 11.06 12.27
CA PRO A 127 -6.04 10.20 12.67
C PRO A 127 -6.81 9.58 11.50
N PHE A 128 -6.73 10.18 10.31
CA PHE A 128 -7.59 9.86 9.16
C PHE A 128 -6.85 9.15 8.02
N VAL A 129 -5.51 9.03 8.14
CA VAL A 129 -4.65 8.39 7.13
C VAL A 129 -4.27 6.99 7.59
N PRO A 130 -4.39 5.95 6.73
CA PRO A 130 -3.84 4.63 7.03
C PRO A 130 -2.31 4.70 7.16
N LYS A 131 -1.72 3.69 7.78
CA LYS A 131 -0.28 3.68 8.07
C LYS A 131 0.43 2.63 7.23
N ALA A 132 1.60 2.97 6.72
CA ALA A 132 2.53 1.98 6.21
C ALA A 132 2.99 1.04 7.34
N VAL A 133 3.33 -0.20 6.99
CA VAL A 133 3.73 -1.24 7.96
C VAL A 133 5.06 -1.84 7.55
N VAL A 134 5.99 -1.91 8.49
CA VAL A 134 7.24 -2.67 8.33
C VAL A 134 6.90 -4.15 8.22
N ILE A 135 7.41 -4.82 7.20
CA ILE A 135 7.20 -6.26 7.00
C ILE A 135 8.50 -7.05 7.10
N ASN A 136 8.41 -8.32 7.43
CA ASN A 136 9.48 -9.27 7.13
C ASN A 136 9.38 -9.66 5.65
N PRO A 137 10.39 -9.36 4.81
CA PRO A 137 10.33 -9.68 3.37
C PRO A 137 10.50 -11.18 3.10
N TYR A 138 10.98 -11.94 4.08
CA TYR A 138 11.22 -13.37 3.92
C TYR A 138 9.92 -14.13 3.66
N PHE A 139 9.98 -15.02 2.68
CA PHE A 139 8.94 -15.98 2.35
C PHE A 139 9.60 -17.21 1.76
N ASP A 140 9.21 -18.39 2.24
CA ASP A 140 9.72 -19.64 1.70
C ASP A 140 8.93 -20.04 0.43
N TRP A 141 9.50 -19.70 -0.70
CA TRP A 141 8.98 -20.13 -2.00
C TRP A 141 9.22 -21.62 -2.28
N GLY A 142 10.17 -22.27 -1.56
CA GLY A 142 10.51 -23.67 -1.78
C GLY A 142 10.97 -23.91 -3.21
N THR A 143 10.28 -24.82 -3.91
CA THR A 143 10.55 -25.15 -5.34
C THR A 143 9.62 -24.44 -6.31
N ASP A 144 8.91 -23.38 -5.88
CA ASP A 144 7.97 -22.64 -6.71
C ASP A 144 8.63 -22.14 -8.00
N ARG A 145 7.92 -22.27 -9.11
CA ARG A 145 8.32 -21.77 -10.43
C ARG A 145 7.08 -21.28 -11.17
N GLN A 146 7.24 -20.18 -11.89
CA GLN A 146 6.21 -19.75 -12.83
C GLN A 146 5.96 -20.83 -13.89
N PRO A 147 4.70 -21.18 -14.19
CA PRO A 147 4.37 -22.20 -15.18
C PRO A 147 4.90 -21.92 -16.58
N ASN A 148 5.01 -20.63 -16.99
CA ASN A 148 5.54 -20.17 -18.29
C ASN A 148 4.89 -20.90 -19.49
N ARG A 149 3.56 -20.91 -19.54
CA ARG A 149 2.83 -21.54 -20.63
C ARG A 149 2.99 -20.75 -21.94
N PRO A 150 3.10 -21.45 -23.09
CA PRO A 150 3.06 -20.79 -24.39
C PRO A 150 1.74 -20.05 -24.58
N TYR A 151 1.79 -18.89 -25.23
CA TYR A 151 0.60 -18.05 -25.45
C TYR A 151 -0.52 -18.79 -26.21
N SER A 152 -0.14 -19.70 -27.12
CA SER A 152 -1.08 -20.55 -27.89
C SER A 152 -1.84 -21.57 -27.03
N GLU A 153 -1.40 -21.81 -25.79
CA GLU A 153 -2.01 -22.77 -24.85
C GLU A 153 -2.63 -22.06 -23.66
N THR A 154 -2.63 -20.72 -23.66
CA THR A 154 -3.07 -19.91 -22.50
C THR A 154 -4.56 -19.65 -22.57
N VAL A 155 -5.26 -19.96 -21.48
CA VAL A 155 -6.66 -19.60 -21.23
C VAL A 155 -6.68 -18.68 -20.00
N ILE A 156 -6.95 -17.39 -20.24
CA ILE A 156 -6.98 -16.37 -19.20
C ILE A 156 -8.41 -16.26 -18.62
N TYR A 157 -8.51 -16.25 -17.31
CA TYR A 157 -9.74 -16.03 -16.58
C TYR A 157 -9.61 -14.76 -15.75
N GLU A 158 -10.24 -13.67 -16.22
CA GLU A 158 -10.29 -12.42 -15.46
C GLU A 158 -11.25 -12.54 -14.29
N SER A 159 -10.84 -12.11 -13.11
CA SER A 159 -11.68 -12.18 -11.92
C SER A 159 -11.35 -11.13 -10.86
N HIS A 160 -12.33 -10.84 -10.03
CA HIS A 160 -12.19 -9.97 -8.88
C HIS A 160 -11.98 -10.83 -7.62
N VAL A 161 -10.93 -10.56 -6.82
CA VAL A 161 -10.60 -11.37 -5.62
C VAL A 161 -11.81 -11.59 -4.73
N LYS A 162 -12.55 -10.53 -4.40
CA LYS A 162 -13.75 -10.65 -3.56
C LYS A 162 -14.89 -11.33 -4.31
N GLY A 163 -15.17 -10.92 -5.55
CA GLY A 163 -16.30 -11.42 -6.33
C GLY A 163 -16.23 -12.92 -6.60
N LEU A 164 -15.03 -13.44 -6.83
CA LEU A 164 -14.81 -14.83 -7.22
C LEU A 164 -15.31 -15.84 -6.15
N THR A 165 -15.10 -15.53 -4.88
CA THR A 165 -15.35 -16.52 -3.81
C THR A 165 -16.40 -16.10 -2.79
N PHE A 166 -16.87 -14.84 -2.79
CA PHE A 166 -17.71 -14.27 -1.75
C PHE A 166 -19.02 -15.04 -1.51
N LEU A 167 -19.65 -15.54 -2.57
CA LEU A 167 -20.91 -16.29 -2.51
C LEU A 167 -20.71 -17.81 -2.45
N SER A 168 -19.48 -18.32 -2.50
CA SER A 168 -19.20 -19.76 -2.49
C SER A 168 -19.45 -20.35 -1.12
N LYS A 169 -20.49 -21.17 -0.99
CA LYS A 169 -20.82 -21.87 0.27
C LYS A 169 -19.84 -23.02 0.59
N ALA A 170 -19.06 -23.46 -0.38
CA ALA A 170 -18.06 -24.52 -0.21
C ALA A 170 -16.73 -24.02 0.38
N ILE A 171 -16.56 -22.69 0.49
CA ILE A 171 -15.39 -22.06 1.11
C ILE A 171 -15.79 -21.56 2.51
N PRO A 172 -14.94 -21.72 3.54
CA PRO A 172 -15.18 -21.19 4.88
C PRO A 172 -15.48 -19.69 4.85
N LEU A 173 -16.41 -19.23 5.67
CA LEU A 173 -16.92 -17.85 5.63
C LEU A 173 -15.81 -16.81 5.77
N GLU A 174 -14.85 -17.04 6.65
CA GLU A 174 -13.71 -16.19 6.96
C GLU A 174 -12.71 -16.05 5.81
N MET A 175 -12.70 -17.01 4.88
CA MET A 175 -11.83 -17.00 3.69
C MET A 175 -12.53 -16.43 2.44
N ARG A 176 -13.85 -16.28 2.46
CA ARG A 176 -14.60 -15.80 1.29
C ARG A 176 -14.25 -14.36 0.95
N GLY A 177 -13.99 -14.11 -0.33
CA GLY A 177 -13.65 -12.79 -0.82
C GLY A 177 -12.25 -12.31 -0.46
N THR A 178 -11.34 -13.22 -0.12
CA THR A 178 -9.96 -12.95 0.26
C THR A 178 -8.96 -13.70 -0.62
N TYR A 179 -7.67 -13.39 -0.50
CA TYR A 179 -6.58 -14.12 -1.17
C TYR A 179 -6.59 -15.61 -0.78
N ALA A 180 -6.84 -15.92 0.50
CA ALA A 180 -6.98 -17.28 0.97
C ALA A 180 -8.17 -18.02 0.32
N GLY A 181 -9.25 -17.30 0.01
CA GLY A 181 -10.38 -17.86 -0.72
C GLY A 181 -10.05 -18.18 -2.17
N VAL A 182 -9.26 -17.34 -2.85
CA VAL A 182 -8.82 -17.60 -4.23
C VAL A 182 -7.94 -18.84 -4.31
N SER A 183 -7.05 -19.05 -3.36
CA SER A 183 -6.17 -20.23 -3.27
C SER A 183 -6.80 -21.45 -2.60
N HIS A 184 -8.07 -21.37 -2.21
CA HIS A 184 -8.75 -22.51 -1.59
C HIS A 184 -8.88 -23.68 -2.58
N PRO A 185 -8.65 -24.95 -2.17
CA PRO A 185 -8.68 -26.11 -3.09
C PRO A 185 -9.93 -26.20 -3.94
N VAL A 186 -11.11 -25.88 -3.40
CA VAL A 186 -12.37 -25.84 -4.16
C VAL A 186 -12.32 -24.88 -5.33
N MET A 187 -11.67 -23.71 -5.18
CA MET A 187 -11.56 -22.74 -6.25
C MET A 187 -10.50 -23.15 -7.27
N ILE A 188 -9.36 -23.66 -6.82
CA ILE A 188 -8.32 -24.20 -7.70
C ILE A 188 -8.89 -25.34 -8.58
N ASP A 189 -9.60 -26.29 -7.98
CA ASP A 189 -10.26 -27.37 -8.69
C ASP A 189 -11.30 -26.84 -9.73
N HIS A 190 -12.05 -25.79 -9.37
CA HIS A 190 -12.97 -25.15 -10.32
C HIS A 190 -12.24 -24.56 -11.51
N LEU A 191 -11.15 -23.81 -11.32
CA LEU A 191 -10.36 -23.22 -12.40
C LEU A 191 -9.72 -24.29 -13.29
N GLN A 192 -9.17 -25.35 -12.70
CA GLN A 192 -8.58 -26.47 -13.43
C GLN A 192 -9.63 -27.22 -14.28
N ARG A 193 -10.83 -27.45 -13.76
CA ARG A 193 -11.94 -28.09 -14.52
C ARG A 193 -12.42 -27.23 -15.69
N LEU A 194 -12.31 -25.91 -15.58
CA LEU A 194 -12.60 -25.01 -16.72
C LEU A 194 -11.46 -24.95 -17.74
N GLY A 195 -10.31 -25.56 -17.46
CA GLY A 195 -9.13 -25.49 -18.33
C GLY A 195 -8.39 -24.15 -18.24
N VAL A 196 -8.61 -23.36 -17.17
CA VAL A 196 -7.92 -22.09 -16.95
C VAL A 196 -6.45 -22.34 -16.67
N THR A 197 -5.58 -21.62 -17.38
CA THR A 197 -4.12 -21.69 -17.22
C THR A 197 -3.51 -20.43 -16.62
N ALA A 198 -4.25 -19.32 -16.66
CA ALA A 198 -3.86 -18.06 -16.02
C ALA A 198 -5.08 -17.38 -15.42
N ILE A 199 -4.95 -16.90 -14.20
CA ILE A 199 -5.94 -16.01 -13.57
C ILE A 199 -5.45 -14.58 -13.66
N GLU A 200 -6.26 -13.68 -14.21
CA GLU A 200 -6.01 -12.25 -14.21
C GLU A 200 -6.82 -11.62 -13.08
N LEU A 201 -6.14 -11.05 -12.10
CA LEU A 201 -6.79 -10.43 -10.96
C LEU A 201 -7.00 -8.94 -11.22
N MET A 202 -8.26 -8.49 -11.22
CA MET A 202 -8.59 -7.07 -11.14
C MET A 202 -7.81 -6.42 -9.99
N PRO A 203 -7.62 -5.08 -9.95
CA PRO A 203 -6.61 -4.45 -9.13
C PRO A 203 -6.53 -4.96 -7.70
N VAL A 204 -5.35 -5.44 -7.33
CA VAL A 204 -4.99 -5.95 -5.99
C VAL A 204 -4.01 -5.04 -5.25
N HIS A 205 -3.52 -3.98 -5.89
CA HIS A 205 -2.76 -2.94 -5.19
C HIS A 205 -3.65 -2.24 -4.17
N GLN A 206 -3.05 -1.71 -3.09
CA GLN A 206 -3.81 -0.95 -2.11
C GLN A 206 -4.47 0.26 -2.75
N PHE A 207 -5.79 0.30 -2.74
CA PHE A 207 -6.61 1.39 -3.25
C PHE A 207 -7.48 2.03 -2.16
N ILE A 208 -8.02 3.21 -2.44
CA ILE A 208 -8.95 3.89 -1.53
C ILE A 208 -10.37 3.90 -2.09
N HIS A 209 -11.32 4.07 -1.19
CA HIS A 209 -12.73 4.25 -1.55
C HIS A 209 -13.01 5.74 -1.74
N ASP A 210 -13.60 6.10 -2.87
CA ASP A 210 -13.93 7.48 -3.19
C ASP A 210 -14.86 8.10 -2.16
N HIS A 211 -14.64 9.38 -1.85
CA HIS A 211 -15.46 10.11 -0.88
C HIS A 211 -16.96 10.02 -1.17
N SER A 212 -17.35 10.21 -2.43
CA SER A 212 -18.74 10.13 -2.88
C SER A 212 -19.39 8.75 -2.67
N LEU A 213 -18.60 7.68 -2.83
CA LEU A 213 -19.06 6.32 -2.55
C LEU A 213 -19.24 6.12 -1.04
N ARG A 214 -18.29 6.58 -0.23
CA ARG A 214 -18.35 6.49 1.23
C ARG A 214 -19.56 7.22 1.82
N GLN A 215 -19.87 8.42 1.34
CA GLN A 215 -21.07 9.16 1.74
C GLN A 215 -22.37 8.39 1.47
N ARG A 216 -22.40 7.54 0.46
CA ARG A 216 -23.53 6.68 0.09
C ARG A 216 -23.51 5.31 0.77
N GLY A 217 -22.58 5.04 1.68
CA GLY A 217 -22.38 3.71 2.30
C GLY A 217 -21.80 2.66 1.36
N LEU A 218 -21.29 3.06 0.19
CA LEU A 218 -20.72 2.20 -0.82
C LEU A 218 -19.19 2.13 -0.71
N ARG A 219 -18.59 1.19 -1.46
CA ARG A 219 -17.14 1.03 -1.58
C ARG A 219 -16.76 0.98 -3.05
N ASN A 220 -15.54 1.43 -3.36
CA ASN A 220 -14.94 1.15 -4.66
C ASN A 220 -14.77 -0.36 -4.79
N TYR A 221 -15.44 -0.96 -5.77
CA TYR A 221 -15.43 -2.40 -5.99
C TYR A 221 -14.27 -2.81 -6.90
N TRP A 222 -14.06 -2.08 -8.00
CA TRP A 222 -13.07 -2.45 -9.01
C TRP A 222 -11.61 -2.24 -8.61
N GLY A 223 -11.34 -1.26 -7.73
CA GLY A 223 -9.99 -1.03 -7.23
C GLY A 223 -9.11 -0.11 -8.07
N TYR A 224 -9.63 0.52 -9.14
CA TYR A 224 -8.86 1.43 -10.01
C TYR A 224 -8.62 2.82 -9.38
N ASN A 225 -8.32 2.87 -8.10
CA ASN A 225 -8.02 4.10 -7.36
C ASN A 225 -6.84 3.87 -6.41
N THR A 226 -5.71 3.46 -7.00
CA THR A 226 -4.51 3.00 -6.30
C THR A 226 -3.82 4.12 -5.54
N ILE A 227 -3.32 3.80 -4.35
CA ILE A 227 -2.49 4.67 -3.51
C ILE A 227 -1.19 3.98 -3.07
N GLY A 228 -1.19 2.67 -2.89
CA GLY A 228 -0.01 1.89 -2.50
C GLY A 228 0.35 0.87 -3.57
N PHE A 229 1.27 1.25 -4.46
CA PHE A 229 1.62 0.47 -5.65
C PHE A 229 2.44 -0.80 -5.37
N PHE A 230 2.98 -0.96 -4.15
CA PHE A 230 3.79 -2.11 -3.74
C PHE A 230 3.14 -2.93 -2.63
N ALA A 231 1.92 -2.56 -2.22
CA ALA A 231 1.20 -3.21 -1.14
C ALA A 231 -0.05 -3.93 -1.66
N PRO A 232 -0.31 -5.18 -1.28
CA PRO A 232 -1.56 -5.84 -1.58
C PRO A 232 -2.71 -5.19 -0.79
N HIS A 233 -3.88 -5.10 -1.41
CA HIS A 233 -5.06 -4.48 -0.80
C HIS A 233 -5.46 -5.21 0.48
N ASN A 234 -5.41 -4.49 1.58
CA ASN A 234 -5.54 -5.06 2.93
C ASN A 234 -6.92 -5.66 3.23
N ALA A 235 -7.99 -5.16 2.58
CA ALA A 235 -9.34 -5.69 2.77
C ALA A 235 -9.57 -7.06 2.08
N TYR A 236 -8.63 -7.56 1.28
CA TYR A 236 -8.66 -8.88 0.69
C TYR A 236 -7.88 -9.91 1.50
N SER A 237 -7.40 -9.58 2.69
CA SER A 237 -6.73 -10.52 3.59
C SER A 237 -7.68 -11.06 4.65
N ALA A 238 -7.66 -12.37 4.86
CA ALA A 238 -8.34 -13.05 5.95
C ALA A 238 -7.50 -13.05 7.25
N SER A 239 -6.17 -12.92 7.13
CA SER A 239 -5.22 -13.16 8.21
C SER A 239 -4.77 -11.89 8.96
N GLY A 240 -5.15 -10.68 8.47
CA GLY A 240 -4.82 -9.40 9.09
C GLY A 240 -4.16 -8.40 8.17
N GLN A 241 -3.83 -7.20 8.72
CA GLN A 241 -3.40 -6.04 7.94
C GLN A 241 -2.01 -5.50 8.34
N ARG A 242 -1.27 -6.20 9.21
CA ARG A 242 0.07 -5.76 9.68
C ARG A 242 1.21 -6.57 9.10
N GLY A 243 1.14 -6.84 7.79
CA GLY A 243 2.09 -7.62 7.04
C GLY A 243 1.56 -9.01 6.66
N GLN A 244 0.53 -9.51 7.34
CA GLN A 244 -0.09 -10.81 7.05
C GLN A 244 -0.66 -10.85 5.62
N GLN A 245 -1.25 -9.76 5.14
CA GLN A 245 -1.77 -9.66 3.77
C GLN A 245 -0.70 -9.95 2.70
N VAL A 246 0.57 -9.61 2.97
CA VAL A 246 1.68 -9.89 2.05
C VAL A 246 1.97 -11.39 2.00
N GLN A 247 1.99 -12.04 3.15
CA GLN A 247 2.21 -13.48 3.25
C GLN A 247 1.05 -14.25 2.61
N GLU A 248 -0.19 -13.84 2.89
CA GLU A 248 -1.38 -14.48 2.33
C GLU A 248 -1.42 -14.36 0.79
N PHE A 249 -1.06 -13.17 0.25
CA PHE A 249 -0.94 -12.98 -1.19
C PHE A 249 0.13 -13.89 -1.81
N LYS A 250 1.31 -14.00 -1.18
CA LYS A 250 2.38 -14.89 -1.65
C LYS A 250 1.97 -16.36 -1.59
N ILE A 251 1.26 -16.78 -0.52
CA ILE A 251 0.70 -18.13 -0.40
C ILE A 251 -0.29 -18.41 -1.54
N MET A 252 -1.16 -17.46 -1.86
CA MET A 252 -2.10 -17.57 -2.98
C MET A 252 -1.36 -17.80 -4.30
N VAL A 253 -0.36 -16.97 -4.60
CA VAL A 253 0.44 -17.09 -5.84
C VAL A 253 1.11 -18.45 -5.91
N LYS A 254 1.78 -18.88 -4.82
CA LYS A 254 2.44 -20.18 -4.75
C LYS A 254 1.47 -21.34 -5.01
N ALA A 255 0.31 -21.34 -4.35
CA ALA A 255 -0.69 -22.38 -4.53
C ALA A 255 -1.25 -22.45 -5.96
N LEU A 256 -1.44 -21.30 -6.61
CA LEU A 256 -1.86 -21.24 -8.02
C LEU A 256 -0.77 -21.76 -8.95
N HIS A 257 0.50 -21.37 -8.75
CA HIS A 257 1.64 -21.92 -9.52
C HIS A 257 1.76 -23.42 -9.37
N GLU A 258 1.65 -23.96 -8.15
CA GLU A 258 1.66 -25.41 -7.88
C GLU A 258 0.52 -26.14 -8.62
N ALA A 259 -0.60 -25.47 -8.84
CA ALA A 259 -1.72 -25.98 -9.63
C ALA A 259 -1.55 -25.79 -11.15
N GLY A 260 -0.43 -25.21 -11.61
CA GLY A 260 -0.15 -24.92 -13.01
C GLY A 260 -0.92 -23.72 -13.56
N ILE A 261 -1.36 -22.80 -12.69
CA ILE A 261 -2.11 -21.58 -13.02
C ILE A 261 -1.20 -20.37 -12.80
N GLU A 262 -0.98 -19.58 -13.85
CA GLU A 262 -0.25 -18.32 -13.79
C GLU A 262 -1.10 -17.23 -13.14
N VAL A 263 -0.45 -16.21 -12.55
CA VAL A 263 -1.13 -15.06 -11.96
C VAL A 263 -0.75 -13.79 -12.71
N ILE A 264 -1.74 -13.13 -13.28
CA ILE A 264 -1.62 -11.84 -13.95
C ILE A 264 -2.27 -10.78 -13.04
N LEU A 265 -1.64 -9.63 -12.89
CA LEU A 265 -2.17 -8.51 -12.13
C LEU A 265 -2.60 -7.40 -13.07
N ASP A 266 -3.87 -7.00 -13.00
CA ASP A 266 -4.35 -5.78 -13.64
C ASP A 266 -3.87 -4.58 -12.81
N VAL A 267 -3.19 -3.64 -13.47
CA VAL A 267 -2.50 -2.53 -12.82
C VAL A 267 -2.85 -1.19 -13.44
N VAL A 268 -2.90 -0.15 -12.58
CA VAL A 268 -3.14 1.24 -12.98
C VAL A 268 -1.98 2.11 -12.55
N TYR A 269 -1.21 2.62 -13.51
CA TYR A 269 -0.06 3.48 -13.26
C TYR A 269 -0.20 4.90 -13.84
N ASN A 270 -1.33 5.21 -14.49
CA ASN A 270 -1.56 6.51 -15.12
C ASN A 270 -2.13 7.58 -14.18
N HIS A 271 -2.58 7.19 -12.98
CA HIS A 271 -3.04 8.12 -11.94
C HIS A 271 -2.89 7.51 -10.55
N THR A 272 -3.04 8.35 -9.52
CA THR A 272 -3.11 7.95 -8.12
C THR A 272 -4.44 8.36 -7.50
N ALA A 273 -4.78 7.77 -6.37
CA ALA A 273 -5.96 8.13 -5.60
C ALA A 273 -5.94 9.57 -5.03
N GLU A 274 -4.81 10.27 -5.13
CA GLU A 274 -4.71 11.69 -4.78
C GLU A 274 -5.37 12.61 -5.83
N GLY A 275 -5.70 12.07 -7.01
CA GLY A 275 -6.49 12.75 -8.05
C GLY A 275 -5.81 14.00 -8.62
N ASN A 276 -6.61 15.02 -8.91
CA ASN A 276 -6.14 16.30 -9.46
C ASN A 276 -5.64 17.25 -8.34
N HIS A 277 -5.28 18.50 -8.71
CA HIS A 277 -4.75 19.53 -7.80
C HIS A 277 -5.65 19.91 -6.62
N PHE A 278 -6.91 19.50 -6.61
CA PHE A 278 -7.85 19.62 -5.49
C PHE A 278 -7.97 18.33 -4.66
N GLY A 279 -7.22 17.28 -4.98
CA GLY A 279 -7.28 16.04 -4.24
C GLY A 279 -6.56 16.09 -2.88
N PRO A 280 -6.71 15.04 -2.07
CA PRO A 280 -6.08 14.94 -0.75
C PRO A 280 -4.56 14.80 -0.88
N THR A 281 -3.85 15.07 0.22
CA THR A 281 -2.41 14.88 0.36
C THR A 281 -2.17 13.67 1.25
N LEU A 282 -1.90 12.52 0.64
CA LEU A 282 -1.85 11.23 1.32
C LEU A 282 -0.49 10.53 1.23
N SER A 283 0.26 10.76 0.16
CA SER A 283 1.52 10.06 -0.13
C SER A 283 2.40 10.90 -1.06
N MET A 284 2.37 10.64 -2.37
CA MET A 284 3.27 11.22 -3.37
C MET A 284 3.16 12.73 -3.47
N ARG A 285 1.95 13.28 -3.35
CA ARG A 285 1.71 14.73 -3.45
C ARG A 285 2.46 15.53 -2.39
N GLY A 286 2.65 14.97 -1.20
CA GLY A 286 3.36 15.62 -0.12
C GLY A 286 4.88 15.47 -0.17
N THR A 287 5.39 14.54 -0.99
CA THR A 287 6.81 14.23 -1.13
C THR A 287 7.43 14.75 -2.42
N ALA A 288 6.62 15.00 -3.46
CA ALA A 288 7.09 15.38 -4.79
C ALA A 288 6.71 16.80 -5.17
N CYS A 289 7.50 17.39 -6.08
CA CYS A 289 7.35 18.75 -6.57
C CYS A 289 6.36 18.94 -7.70
N ARG A 290 6.01 17.91 -8.44
CA ARG A 290 5.22 18.08 -9.66
C ARG A 290 4.31 16.88 -9.82
N ALA A 291 3.06 17.05 -9.48
CA ALA A 291 1.97 16.17 -9.89
C ALA A 291 1.02 16.97 -10.80
#